data_424f432fa4eba25b86aa887c36aae8b0
#
_entry.id   424f432fa4eba25b86aa887c36aae8b0
#
_cell.length_a   1.000
_cell.length_b   1.000
_cell.length_c   1.000
_cell.angle_alpha   90.00
_cell.angle_beta   90.00
_cell.angle_gamma   90.00
#
_symmetry.space_group_name_H-M   'P 1'
#
loop_
_entity.id
_entity.type
_entity.pdbx_description
1 polymer ?
#
loop_
_entity_poly.entity_id
_entity_poly.type
_entity_poly.pdbx_seq_one_letter_code
_entity_poly.pdbx_strand_id
1 'polypeptide(L)'
;MVSAVETPRQPRWSVLIQGIVALVLGISLLTYPIGVLVILTIFLGIYWMINGIIVLISLYSDRSDQNWKILVGALGIIGGILVLTYPLYSAILLPTFLAIIIGVEGLIIGVIHVARGFAGAGLGAWVIGIVSIIFGLILIAHPYIATLALMWVLAIIAIIGGILAIVLAL
;
A
#
# COMPACT_ATOMS: atom_id res chain seq x y z
N MET A 1 -11.64 1.29 -38.02
CA MET A 1 -11.65 2.63 -37.37
C MET A 1 -11.47 2.41 -35.88
N VAL A 2 -10.25 2.56 -35.41
CA VAL A 2 -9.96 2.51 -33.96
C VAL A 2 -10.28 3.90 -33.44
N SER A 3 -11.41 4.04 -32.72
CA SER A 3 -11.72 5.27 -32.00
C SER A 3 -10.61 5.52 -30.98
N ALA A 4 -9.82 6.57 -31.20
CA ALA A 4 -8.86 7.04 -30.22
C ALA A 4 -9.64 7.33 -28.93
N VAL A 5 -9.36 6.57 -27.87
CA VAL A 5 -9.84 6.88 -26.53
C VAL A 5 -9.17 8.20 -26.15
N GLU A 6 -9.90 9.30 -26.32
CA GLU A 6 -9.48 10.59 -25.78
C GLU A 6 -9.41 10.46 -24.26
N THR A 7 -8.22 10.31 -23.74
CA THR A 7 -7.99 10.43 -22.30
C THR A 7 -8.34 11.86 -21.90
N PRO A 8 -9.30 12.08 -20.99
CA PRO A 8 -9.67 13.42 -20.56
C PRO A 8 -8.41 14.11 -20.00
N ARG A 9 -8.00 15.21 -20.64
CA ARG A 9 -6.89 16.04 -20.17
C ARG A 9 -7.25 16.54 -18.79
N GLN A 10 -6.55 16.04 -17.79
CA GLN A 10 -6.72 16.52 -16.41
C GLN A 10 -6.44 18.04 -16.39
N PRO A 11 -7.30 18.85 -15.76
CA PRO A 11 -7.06 20.27 -15.67
C PRO A 11 -5.76 20.56 -14.95
N ARG A 12 -4.94 21.46 -15.48
CA ARG A 12 -3.58 21.76 -14.96
C ARG A 12 -3.55 22.04 -13.45
N TRP A 13 -4.59 22.71 -12.94
CA TRP A 13 -4.69 23.02 -11.51
C TRP A 13 -4.85 21.76 -10.62
N SER A 14 -5.49 20.69 -11.11
CA SER A 14 -5.57 19.43 -10.34
C SER A 14 -4.23 18.75 -10.23
N VAL A 15 -3.41 18.79 -11.28
CA VAL A 15 -2.04 18.28 -11.27
C VAL A 15 -1.17 19.07 -10.29
N LEU A 16 -1.35 20.39 -10.27
CA LEU A 16 -0.64 21.29 -9.35
C LEU A 16 -1.00 20.98 -7.89
N ILE A 17 -2.28 20.82 -7.55
CA ILE A 17 -2.71 20.46 -6.20
C ILE A 17 -2.15 19.09 -5.81
N GLN A 18 -2.23 18.09 -6.68
CA GLN A 18 -1.66 16.76 -6.44
C GLN A 18 -0.15 16.85 -6.17
N GLY A 19 0.57 17.65 -6.95
CA GLY A 19 2.00 17.86 -6.78
C GLY A 19 2.35 18.49 -5.42
N ILE A 20 1.61 19.52 -5.01
CA ILE A 20 1.79 20.16 -3.70
C ILE A 20 1.49 19.18 -2.57
N VAL A 21 0.38 18.47 -2.64
CA VAL A 21 0.00 17.46 -1.62
C VAL A 21 1.05 16.36 -1.52
N ALA A 22 1.52 15.83 -2.66
CA ALA A 22 2.56 14.81 -2.69
C ALA A 22 3.88 15.30 -2.08
N LEU A 23 4.27 16.54 -2.38
CA LEU A 23 5.48 17.16 -1.83
C LEU A 23 5.38 17.34 -0.32
N VAL A 24 4.26 17.87 0.19
CA VAL A 24 4.03 18.05 1.63
C VAL A 24 4.02 16.69 2.35
N LEU A 25 3.33 15.68 1.80
CA LEU A 25 3.32 14.34 2.35
C LEU A 25 4.72 13.70 2.34
N GLY A 26 5.47 13.85 1.25
CA GLY A 26 6.83 13.32 1.15
C GLY A 26 7.77 13.93 2.18
N ILE A 27 7.75 15.26 2.38
CA ILE A 27 8.53 15.94 3.40
C ILE A 27 8.09 15.48 4.81
N SER A 28 6.79 15.37 5.05
CA SER A 28 6.26 14.91 6.33
C SER A 28 6.68 13.47 6.65
N LEU A 29 6.71 12.58 5.66
CA LEU A 29 7.19 11.21 5.79
C LEU A 29 8.68 11.13 6.14
N LEU A 30 9.52 12.05 5.61
CA LEU A 30 10.94 12.11 5.95
C LEU A 30 11.18 12.64 7.36
N THR A 31 10.45 13.69 7.75
CA THR A 31 10.67 14.40 9.02
C THR A 31 10.00 13.71 10.21
N TYR A 32 8.80 13.12 9.99
CA TYR A 32 8.00 12.54 11.07
C TYR A 32 7.25 11.27 10.62
N PRO A 33 7.99 10.20 10.25
CA PRO A 33 7.42 9.00 9.64
C PRO A 33 6.35 8.33 10.50
N ILE A 34 6.60 8.19 11.82
CA ILE A 34 5.65 7.53 12.74
C ILE A 34 4.35 8.34 12.86
N GLY A 35 4.44 9.66 12.94
CA GLY A 35 3.24 10.51 13.03
C GLY A 35 2.37 10.42 11.77
N VAL A 36 2.97 10.41 10.60
CA VAL A 36 2.24 10.21 9.34
C VAL A 36 1.58 8.83 9.30
N LEU A 37 2.28 7.77 9.75
CA LEU A 37 1.70 6.43 9.86
C LEU A 37 0.48 6.41 10.77
N VAL A 38 0.56 7.05 11.94
CA VAL A 38 -0.57 7.13 12.88
C VAL A 38 -1.77 7.80 12.23
N ILE A 39 -1.56 8.93 11.56
CA ILE A 39 -2.63 9.65 10.85
C ILE A 39 -3.25 8.76 9.77
N LEU A 40 -2.44 8.14 8.91
CA LEU A 40 -2.92 7.24 7.86
C LEU A 40 -3.68 6.05 8.43
N THR A 41 -3.21 5.51 9.55
CA THR A 41 -3.85 4.39 10.25
C THR A 41 -5.22 4.79 10.82
N ILE A 42 -5.35 6.00 11.38
CA ILE A 42 -6.64 6.54 11.83
C ILE A 42 -7.61 6.65 10.64
N PHE A 43 -7.18 7.20 9.51
CA PHE A 43 -8.01 7.26 8.30
C PHE A 43 -8.43 5.86 7.82
N LEU A 44 -7.53 4.89 7.87
CA LEU A 44 -7.82 3.50 7.52
C LEU A 44 -8.85 2.89 8.48
N GLY A 45 -8.72 3.13 9.78
CA GLY A 45 -9.68 2.67 10.79
C GLY A 45 -11.08 3.23 10.57
N ILE A 46 -11.18 4.54 10.29
CA ILE A 46 -12.44 5.21 9.93
C ILE A 46 -13.02 4.60 8.65
N TYR A 47 -12.20 4.43 7.63
CA TYR A 47 -12.61 3.81 6.36
C TYR A 47 -13.15 2.39 6.57
N TRP A 48 -12.45 1.54 7.32
CA TRP A 48 -12.90 0.18 7.61
C TRP A 48 -14.21 0.15 8.37
N MET A 49 -14.37 1.03 9.36
CA MET A 49 -15.60 1.14 10.14
C MET A 49 -16.79 1.55 9.27
N ILE A 50 -16.63 2.61 8.46
CA ILE A 50 -17.69 3.10 7.57
C ILE A 50 -18.03 2.04 6.51
N ASN A 51 -17.01 1.45 5.87
CA ASN A 51 -17.21 0.41 4.86
C ASN A 51 -17.89 -0.83 5.45
N GLY A 52 -17.50 -1.24 6.65
CA GLY A 52 -18.13 -2.34 7.36
C GLY A 52 -19.62 -2.08 7.62
N ILE A 53 -19.99 -0.86 8.04
CA ILE A 53 -21.39 -0.45 8.23
C ILE A 53 -22.14 -0.48 6.91
N ILE A 54 -21.57 0.07 5.83
CA ILE A 54 -22.18 0.08 4.50
C ILE A 54 -22.45 -1.34 4.00
N VAL A 55 -21.47 -2.25 4.18
CA VAL A 55 -21.61 -3.67 3.79
C VAL A 55 -22.74 -4.34 4.57
N LEU A 56 -22.88 -4.08 5.87
CA LEU A 56 -24.00 -4.62 6.65
C LEU A 56 -25.35 -4.04 6.22
N ILE A 57 -25.41 -2.75 5.93
CA ILE A 57 -26.65 -2.12 5.43
C ILE A 57 -27.03 -2.68 4.05
N SER A 58 -26.06 -3.01 3.21
CA SER A 58 -26.31 -3.58 1.88
C SER A 58 -27.04 -4.93 1.92
N LEU A 59 -26.98 -5.65 3.04
CA LEU A 59 -27.72 -6.90 3.26
C LEU A 59 -29.24 -6.71 3.21
N TYR A 60 -29.71 -5.50 3.48
CA TYR A 60 -31.13 -5.20 3.42
C TYR A 60 -31.66 -5.17 1.97
N SER A 61 -30.83 -4.68 1.04
CA SER A 61 -31.20 -4.58 -0.39
C SER A 61 -30.81 -5.81 -1.21
N ASP A 62 -29.70 -6.44 -0.87
CA ASP A 62 -29.14 -7.55 -1.65
C ASP A 62 -28.64 -8.65 -0.71
N ARG A 63 -29.36 -9.77 -0.70
CA ARG A 63 -29.05 -10.95 0.10
C ARG A 63 -28.13 -11.95 -0.58
N SER A 64 -27.58 -11.63 -1.74
CA SER A 64 -26.56 -12.46 -2.36
C SER A 64 -25.33 -12.51 -1.45
N ASP A 65 -24.74 -13.68 -1.28
CA ASP A 65 -23.54 -13.90 -0.44
C ASP A 65 -23.65 -13.35 1.00
N GLN A 66 -24.82 -13.50 1.61
CA GLN A 66 -25.15 -12.93 2.92
C GLN A 66 -24.08 -13.26 3.98
N ASN A 67 -23.63 -14.52 4.05
CA ASN A 67 -22.64 -14.95 5.04
C ASN A 67 -21.30 -14.22 4.86
N TRP A 68 -20.88 -14.01 3.61
CA TRP A 68 -19.66 -13.28 3.28
C TRP A 68 -19.77 -11.80 3.64
N LYS A 69 -20.89 -11.16 3.31
CA LYS A 69 -21.16 -9.76 3.67
C LYS A 69 -21.19 -9.52 5.17
N ILE A 70 -21.82 -10.43 5.94
CA ILE A 70 -21.81 -10.36 7.41
C ILE A 70 -20.40 -10.45 7.95
N LEU A 71 -19.60 -11.40 7.45
CA LEU A 71 -18.23 -11.61 7.91
C LEU A 71 -17.36 -10.39 7.59
N VAL A 72 -17.40 -9.88 6.36
CA VAL A 72 -16.62 -8.70 5.95
C VAL A 72 -17.07 -7.45 6.69
N GLY A 73 -18.38 -7.24 6.84
CA GLY A 73 -18.92 -6.08 7.56
C GLY A 73 -18.57 -6.09 9.04
N ALA A 74 -18.72 -7.25 9.71
CA ALA A 74 -18.35 -7.40 11.11
C ALA A 74 -16.84 -7.23 11.34
N LEU A 75 -15.99 -7.86 10.49
CA LEU A 75 -14.53 -7.69 10.56
C LEU A 75 -14.12 -6.24 10.31
N GLY A 76 -14.76 -5.55 9.36
CA GLY A 76 -14.51 -4.15 9.08
C GLY A 76 -14.81 -3.25 10.27
N ILE A 77 -15.94 -3.44 10.95
CA ILE A 77 -16.30 -2.66 12.14
C ILE A 77 -15.38 -2.99 13.31
N ILE A 78 -15.16 -4.27 13.63
CA ILE A 78 -14.29 -4.69 14.73
C ILE A 78 -12.85 -4.20 14.46
N GLY A 79 -12.32 -4.41 13.26
CA GLY A 79 -10.99 -3.95 12.86
C GLY A 79 -10.87 -2.44 12.93
N GLY A 80 -11.88 -1.69 12.44
CA GLY A 80 -11.94 -0.24 12.54
C GLY A 80 -11.91 0.26 13.97
N ILE A 81 -12.72 -0.33 14.86
CA ILE A 81 -12.75 0.02 16.29
C ILE A 81 -11.40 -0.26 16.95
N LEU A 82 -10.80 -1.43 16.71
CA LEU A 82 -9.49 -1.78 17.27
C LEU A 82 -8.41 -0.79 16.83
N VAL A 83 -8.38 -0.44 15.56
CA VAL A 83 -7.44 0.53 14.99
C VAL A 83 -7.61 1.91 15.61
N LEU A 84 -8.86 2.37 15.78
CA LEU A 84 -9.15 3.68 16.38
C LEU A 84 -8.90 3.72 17.89
N THR A 85 -9.05 2.60 18.58
CA THR A 85 -8.77 2.52 20.02
C THR A 85 -7.27 2.53 20.32
N TYR A 86 -6.47 1.89 19.44
CA TYR A 86 -5.02 1.79 19.64
C TYR A 86 -4.24 2.23 18.40
N PRO A 87 -4.34 3.52 17.99
CA PRO A 87 -3.80 3.98 16.70
C PRO A 87 -2.27 3.83 16.60
N LEU A 88 -1.53 4.06 17.69
CA LEU A 88 -0.09 3.92 17.70
C LEU A 88 0.36 2.46 17.50
N TYR A 89 -0.27 1.52 18.20
CA TYR A 89 0.02 0.10 18.02
C TYR A 89 -0.36 -0.38 16.61
N SER A 90 -1.52 0.03 16.12
CA SER A 90 -1.98 -0.32 14.80
C SER A 90 -1.10 0.27 13.69
N ALA A 91 -0.59 1.48 13.88
CA ALA A 91 0.35 2.11 12.96
C ALA A 91 1.69 1.35 12.83
N ILE A 92 2.08 0.60 13.85
CA ILE A 92 3.26 -0.24 13.80
C ILE A 92 2.90 -1.65 13.31
N LEU A 93 1.83 -2.24 13.84
CA LEU A 93 1.45 -3.62 13.56
C LEU A 93 1.02 -3.83 12.10
N LEU A 94 0.15 -2.97 11.54
CA LEU A 94 -0.37 -3.17 10.20
C LEU A 94 0.71 -3.19 9.12
N PRO A 95 1.63 -2.21 9.04
CA PRO A 95 2.73 -2.27 8.08
C PRO A 95 3.70 -3.42 8.34
N THR A 96 3.91 -3.81 9.61
CA THR A 96 4.75 -4.94 9.99
C THR A 96 4.17 -6.26 9.45
N PHE A 97 2.87 -6.48 9.61
CA PHE A 97 2.19 -7.63 9.00
C PHE A 97 2.30 -7.64 7.48
N LEU A 98 2.09 -6.50 6.84
CA LEU A 98 2.24 -6.36 5.39
C LEU A 98 3.67 -6.67 4.94
N ALA A 99 4.67 -6.18 5.67
CA ALA A 99 6.08 -6.46 5.37
C ALA A 99 6.39 -7.97 5.44
N ILE A 100 5.83 -8.68 6.42
CA ILE A 100 6.00 -10.15 6.54
C ILE A 100 5.32 -10.85 5.36
N ILE A 101 4.08 -10.48 5.01
CA ILE A 101 3.36 -11.07 3.88
C ILE A 101 4.13 -10.87 2.58
N ILE A 102 4.55 -9.62 2.29
CA ILE A 102 5.36 -9.29 1.11
C ILE A 102 6.69 -10.05 1.13
N GLY A 103 7.29 -10.22 2.31
CA GLY A 103 8.52 -10.99 2.49
C GLY A 103 8.34 -12.46 2.11
N VAL A 104 7.24 -13.08 2.55
CA VAL A 104 6.90 -14.47 2.17
C VAL A 104 6.63 -14.57 0.67
N GLU A 105 5.85 -13.66 0.09
CA GLU A 105 5.63 -13.62 -1.36
C GLU A 105 6.96 -13.45 -2.11
N GLY A 106 7.84 -12.58 -1.65
CA GLY A 106 9.17 -12.37 -2.23
C GLY A 106 10.02 -13.65 -2.21
N LEU A 107 9.97 -14.44 -1.12
CA LEU A 107 10.64 -15.74 -1.05
C LEU A 107 10.06 -16.73 -2.07
N ILE A 108 8.75 -16.84 -2.16
CA ILE A 108 8.08 -17.75 -3.10
C ILE A 108 8.45 -17.37 -4.55
N ILE A 109 8.32 -16.09 -4.90
CA ILE A 109 8.68 -15.57 -6.23
C ILE A 109 10.17 -15.82 -6.51
N GLY A 110 11.02 -15.56 -5.52
CA GLY A 110 12.45 -15.76 -5.63
C GLY A 110 12.83 -17.21 -5.92
N VAL A 111 12.26 -18.17 -5.19
CA VAL A 111 12.47 -19.60 -5.42
C VAL A 111 11.99 -20.02 -6.81
N ILE A 112 10.84 -19.54 -7.26
CA ILE A 112 10.31 -19.83 -8.60
C ILE A 112 11.27 -19.32 -9.69
N HIS A 113 11.81 -18.09 -9.52
CA HIS A 113 12.73 -17.52 -10.51
C HIS A 113 14.07 -18.25 -10.53
N VAL A 114 14.60 -18.66 -9.37
CA VAL A 114 15.80 -19.50 -9.30
C VAL A 114 15.57 -20.84 -10.00
N ALA A 115 14.42 -21.50 -9.75
CA ALA A 115 14.09 -22.76 -10.41
C ALA A 115 13.98 -22.59 -11.95
N ARG A 116 13.39 -21.49 -12.41
CA ARG A 116 13.34 -21.14 -13.86
C ARG A 116 14.73 -20.88 -14.43
N GLY A 117 15.63 -20.28 -13.64
CA GLY A 117 17.02 -20.09 -14.04
C GLY A 117 17.73 -21.43 -14.34
N PHE A 118 17.51 -22.44 -13.51
CA PHE A 118 17.99 -23.81 -13.77
C PHE A 118 17.34 -24.46 -15.01
N ALA A 119 16.09 -24.11 -15.30
CA ALA A 119 15.37 -24.59 -16.48
C ALA A 119 15.74 -23.87 -17.80
N GLY A 120 16.79 -23.01 -17.78
CA GLY A 120 17.29 -22.35 -19.00
C GLY A 120 16.69 -20.97 -19.29
N ALA A 121 15.98 -20.34 -18.35
CA ALA A 121 15.42 -18.98 -18.50
C ALA A 121 16.48 -17.85 -18.50
N GLY A 122 17.77 -18.19 -18.39
CA GLY A 122 18.88 -17.26 -18.52
C GLY A 122 19.26 -16.55 -17.21
N LEU A 123 20.34 -15.74 -17.29
CA LEU A 123 20.92 -15.05 -16.13
C LEU A 123 19.95 -14.07 -15.44
N GLY A 124 19.03 -13.46 -16.20
CA GLY A 124 18.04 -12.54 -15.64
C GLY A 124 17.14 -13.19 -14.57
N ALA A 125 16.72 -14.45 -14.81
CA ALA A 125 15.91 -15.18 -13.84
C ALA A 125 16.67 -15.46 -12.55
N TRP A 126 17.96 -15.79 -12.64
CA TRP A 126 18.82 -16.00 -11.49
C TRP A 126 18.95 -14.73 -10.64
N VAL A 127 19.27 -13.60 -11.29
CA VAL A 127 19.44 -12.31 -10.60
C VAL A 127 18.15 -11.91 -9.87
N ILE A 128 17.02 -11.95 -10.57
CA ILE A 128 15.71 -11.63 -9.97
C ILE A 128 15.41 -12.58 -8.81
N GLY A 129 15.64 -13.88 -8.98
CA GLY A 129 15.37 -14.88 -7.96
C GLY A 129 16.20 -14.65 -6.68
N ILE A 130 17.50 -14.46 -6.82
CA ILE A 130 18.41 -14.24 -5.68
C ILE A 130 18.05 -12.92 -4.97
N VAL A 131 17.85 -11.85 -5.72
CA VAL A 131 17.48 -10.54 -5.15
C VAL A 131 16.15 -10.64 -4.40
N SER A 132 15.14 -11.31 -4.97
CA SER A 132 13.83 -11.50 -4.31
C SER A 132 13.93 -12.30 -3.02
N ILE A 133 14.78 -13.36 -2.99
CA ILE A 133 15.02 -14.15 -1.77
C ILE A 133 15.67 -13.29 -0.69
N ILE A 134 16.72 -12.54 -1.05
CA ILE A 134 17.44 -11.68 -0.08
C ILE A 134 16.49 -10.63 0.49
N PHE A 135 15.73 -9.93 -0.37
CA PHE A 135 14.74 -8.95 0.07
C PHE A 135 13.65 -9.59 0.94
N GLY A 136 13.10 -10.74 0.54
CA GLY A 136 12.11 -11.46 1.30
C GLY A 136 12.61 -11.85 2.70
N LEU A 137 13.84 -12.34 2.80
CA LEU A 137 14.49 -12.66 4.08
C LEU A 137 14.67 -11.42 4.97
N ILE A 138 15.11 -10.30 4.40
CA ILE A 138 15.28 -9.04 5.14
C ILE A 138 13.93 -8.55 5.68
N LEU A 139 12.85 -8.58 4.87
CA LEU A 139 11.54 -8.17 5.31
C LEU A 139 10.99 -9.03 6.46
N ILE A 140 11.26 -10.34 6.43
CA ILE A 140 10.80 -11.26 7.49
C ILE A 140 11.67 -11.13 8.75
N ALA A 141 12.99 -11.01 8.59
CA ALA A 141 13.90 -10.93 9.72
C ALA A 141 13.79 -9.60 10.49
N HIS A 142 13.56 -8.50 9.77
CA HIS A 142 13.51 -7.14 10.34
C HIS A 142 12.32 -6.33 9.80
N PRO A 143 11.06 -6.77 10.02
CA PRO A 143 9.90 -6.17 9.39
C PRO A 143 9.68 -4.71 9.81
N TYR A 144 10.07 -4.33 11.02
CA TYR A 144 10.00 -2.94 11.48
C TYR A 144 10.98 -2.03 10.73
N ILE A 145 12.23 -2.47 10.56
CA ILE A 145 13.25 -1.73 9.80
C ILE A 145 12.84 -1.64 8.34
N ALA A 146 12.32 -2.73 7.78
CA ALA A 146 11.82 -2.76 6.41
C ALA A 146 10.67 -1.76 6.19
N THR A 147 9.74 -1.65 7.15
CA THR A 147 8.66 -0.67 7.11
C THR A 147 9.20 0.76 7.06
N LEU A 148 10.17 1.10 7.93
CA LEU A 148 10.79 2.44 7.91
C LEU A 148 11.53 2.71 6.60
N ALA A 149 12.27 1.74 6.08
CA ALA A 149 12.96 1.87 4.80
C ALA A 149 11.99 2.10 3.63
N LEU A 150 10.88 1.36 3.58
CA LEU A 150 9.82 1.58 2.59
C LEU A 150 9.21 2.98 2.69
N MET A 151 9.01 3.50 3.89
CA MET A 151 8.51 4.86 4.08
C MET A 151 9.47 5.92 3.54
N TRP A 152 10.78 5.75 3.74
CA TRP A 152 11.77 6.67 3.17
C TRP A 152 11.79 6.61 1.64
N VAL A 153 11.70 5.41 1.06
CA VAL A 153 11.58 5.25 -0.39
C VAL A 153 10.33 5.94 -0.93
N LEU A 154 9.18 5.72 -0.28
CA LEU A 154 7.93 6.39 -0.65
C LEU A 154 8.02 7.91 -0.50
N ALA A 155 8.66 8.40 0.55
CA ALA A 155 8.88 9.82 0.76
C ALA A 155 9.70 10.45 -0.37
N ILE A 156 10.79 9.81 -0.77
CA ILE A 156 11.65 10.29 -1.87
C ILE A 156 10.86 10.29 -3.19
N ILE A 157 10.13 9.21 -3.47
CA ILE A 157 9.30 9.12 -4.68
C ILE A 157 8.19 10.19 -4.66
N ALA A 158 7.55 10.43 -3.52
CA ALA A 158 6.53 11.45 -3.37
C ALA A 158 7.08 12.87 -3.57
N ILE A 159 8.28 13.16 -3.06
CA ILE A 159 8.94 14.45 -3.26
C ILE A 159 9.29 14.66 -4.74
N ILE A 160 9.96 13.69 -5.36
CA ILE A 160 10.35 13.78 -6.76
C ILE A 160 9.10 13.90 -7.65
N GLY A 161 8.10 13.04 -7.43
CA GLY A 161 6.84 13.05 -8.16
C GLY A 161 6.06 14.35 -7.96
N GLY A 162 6.05 14.87 -6.73
CA GLY A 162 5.42 16.16 -6.39
C GLY A 162 6.08 17.33 -7.11
N ILE A 163 7.42 17.39 -7.13
CA ILE A 163 8.17 18.42 -7.86
C ILE A 163 7.89 18.32 -9.36
N LEU A 164 7.96 17.12 -9.95
CA LEU A 164 7.67 16.91 -11.36
C LEU A 164 6.24 17.32 -11.72
N ALA A 165 5.25 16.95 -10.89
CA ALA A 165 3.86 17.33 -11.12
C ALA A 165 3.66 18.85 -11.09
N ILE A 166 4.31 19.57 -10.18
CA ILE A 166 4.27 21.03 -10.12
C ILE A 166 4.90 21.65 -11.38
N VAL A 167 6.09 21.17 -11.77
CA VAL A 167 6.78 21.67 -12.97
C VAL A 167 5.97 21.43 -14.25
N LEU A 168 5.28 20.28 -14.35
CA LEU A 168 4.46 19.96 -15.51
C LEU A 168 3.11 20.70 -15.52
N ALA A 169 2.68 21.22 -14.38
CA ALA A 169 1.44 21.99 -14.26
C ALA A 169 1.60 23.49 -14.56
N LEU A 170 2.84 24.01 -14.47
CA LEU A 170 3.20 25.40 -14.78
C LEU A 170 3.42 25.59 -16.28
#